data_d4460fd803c7077d406942ffa0047aad
#
_entry.id   d4460fd803c7077d406942ffa0047aad
#
_cell.length_a   1.000
_cell.length_b   1.000
_cell.length_c   1.000
_cell.angle_alpha   90.00
_cell.angle_beta   90.00
_cell.angle_gamma   90.00
#
_symmetry.space_group_name_H-M   'P 1'
#
loop_
_entity.id
_entity.type
_entity.pdbx_description
1 polymer ?
#
loop_
_entity_poly.entity_id
_entity_poly.type
_entity_poly.pdbx_seq_one_letter_code
_entity_poly.pdbx_strand_id
1 'polypeptide(L)'
;MEQLTLPLRITGSLAVIGAVLYAIGDVLLLSSKASLNDYPKLKPYAKLLSDSEKMIVLSPNRLLWGALLGVFATPLILAGFWQIYHGLARANEAIALTTFLLFGIASVIGTFVHGTFYYMGEYVQALNKVDEPSQGIIADMITRHRKVLIITYAPLLIFIIFASILFSIMVGMGGTLFPTWMAAINPVTMTIAWLLLKRVLPQVIRDATEGAGFNIAYFVFFFCTTITLWNV
;
A
#
# COMPACT_ATOMS: atom_id res chain seq x y z
N MET A 1 -4.96 -32.68 -2.74
CA MET A 1 -5.65 -31.35 -2.70
C MET A 1 -6.10 -31.01 -1.29
N GLU A 2 -6.67 -31.90 -0.54
CA GLU A 2 -7.17 -31.67 0.82
C GLU A 2 -6.13 -31.10 1.81
N GLN A 3 -4.85 -31.50 1.68
CA GLN A 3 -3.75 -30.98 2.52
C GLN A 3 -3.41 -29.50 2.31
N LEU A 4 -3.78 -28.90 1.17
CA LEU A 4 -3.50 -27.48 0.87
C LEU A 4 -4.68 -26.56 1.18
N THR A 5 -5.91 -27.07 1.30
CA THR A 5 -7.12 -26.27 1.48
C THR A 5 -7.05 -25.41 2.75
N LEU A 6 -6.71 -25.99 3.89
CA LEU A 6 -6.62 -25.26 5.16
C LEU A 6 -5.52 -24.19 5.13
N PRO A 7 -4.27 -24.47 4.70
CA PRO A 7 -3.23 -23.45 4.54
C PRO A 7 -3.66 -22.31 3.62
N LEU A 8 -4.33 -22.57 2.50
CA LEU A 8 -4.80 -21.53 1.57
C LEU A 8 -5.88 -20.63 2.20
N ARG A 9 -6.81 -21.20 2.96
CA ARG A 9 -7.81 -20.41 3.70
C ARG A 9 -7.18 -19.49 4.73
N ILE A 10 -6.22 -20.02 5.52
CA ILE A 10 -5.53 -19.25 6.56
C ILE A 10 -4.73 -18.11 5.91
N THR A 11 -3.89 -18.42 4.93
CA THR A 11 -3.01 -17.41 4.31
C THR A 11 -3.79 -16.33 3.56
N GLY A 12 -4.88 -16.70 2.89
CA GLY A 12 -5.78 -15.74 2.27
C GLY A 12 -6.48 -14.84 3.29
N SER A 13 -7.02 -15.42 4.38
CA SER A 13 -7.65 -14.64 5.44
C SER A 13 -6.66 -13.68 6.11
N LEU A 14 -5.42 -14.12 6.35
CA LEU A 14 -4.36 -13.26 6.87
C LEU A 14 -4.08 -12.10 5.92
N ALA A 15 -4.04 -12.33 4.62
CA ALA A 15 -3.82 -11.28 3.63
C ALA A 15 -4.96 -10.25 3.59
N VAL A 16 -6.21 -10.69 3.71
CA VAL A 16 -7.37 -9.78 3.83
C VAL A 16 -7.23 -8.91 5.07
N ILE A 17 -6.89 -9.50 6.23
CA ILE A 17 -6.62 -8.74 7.46
C ILE A 17 -5.45 -7.77 7.25
N GLY A 18 -4.36 -8.21 6.62
CA GLY A 18 -3.19 -7.39 6.32
C GLY A 18 -3.57 -6.17 5.47
N ALA A 19 -4.38 -6.35 4.43
CA ALA A 19 -4.83 -5.25 3.58
C ALA A 19 -5.69 -4.22 4.34
N VAL A 20 -6.54 -4.69 5.26
CA VAL A 20 -7.31 -3.80 6.16
C VAL A 20 -6.39 -3.02 7.09
N LEU A 21 -5.39 -3.66 7.70
CA LEU A 21 -4.43 -3.00 8.58
C LEU A 21 -3.60 -1.93 7.82
N TYR A 22 -3.17 -2.23 6.60
CA TYR A 22 -2.52 -1.25 5.73
C TYR A 22 -3.43 -0.05 5.45
N ALA A 23 -4.69 -0.30 5.06
CA ALA A 23 -5.65 0.77 4.78
C ALA A 23 -5.92 1.65 6.02
N ILE A 24 -6.03 1.04 7.22
CA ILE A 24 -6.15 1.78 8.48
C ILE A 24 -4.88 2.63 8.73
N GLY A 25 -3.69 2.08 8.48
CA GLY A 25 -2.42 2.82 8.59
C GLY A 25 -2.42 4.08 7.73
N ASP A 26 -2.79 3.96 6.46
CA ASP A 26 -2.87 5.10 5.53
C ASP A 26 -3.91 6.14 5.97
N VAL A 27 -5.08 5.70 6.42
CA VAL A 27 -6.13 6.59 6.96
C VAL A 27 -5.62 7.35 8.18
N LEU A 28 -4.88 6.70 9.07
CA LEU A 28 -4.27 7.37 10.23
C LEU A 28 -3.28 8.46 9.80
N LEU A 29 -2.49 8.21 8.75
CA LEU A 29 -1.46 9.15 8.28
C LEU A 29 -2.02 10.30 7.44
N LEU A 30 -3.05 10.06 6.61
CA LEU A 30 -3.39 10.95 5.51
C LEU A 30 -4.81 11.55 5.56
N SER A 31 -5.69 11.09 6.48
CA SER A 31 -7.08 11.59 6.53
C SER A 31 -7.28 12.86 7.37
N SER A 32 -6.21 13.57 7.77
CA SER A 32 -6.34 14.83 8.47
C SER A 32 -6.75 15.98 7.52
N LYS A 33 -7.36 17.04 8.09
CA LYS A 33 -7.80 18.24 7.35
C LYS A 33 -6.84 19.42 7.47
N ALA A 34 -5.55 19.17 7.80
CA ALA A 34 -4.58 20.25 7.87
C ALA A 34 -4.39 20.92 6.51
N SER A 35 -4.31 22.25 6.53
CA SER A 35 -4.02 23.06 5.34
C SER A 35 -2.83 23.97 5.64
N LEU A 36 -1.93 24.13 4.67
CA LEU A 36 -0.80 25.06 4.79
C LEU A 36 -1.23 26.53 4.97
N ASN A 37 -2.50 26.85 4.64
CA ASN A 37 -3.04 28.18 4.90
C ASN A 37 -3.10 28.52 6.39
N ASP A 38 -3.25 27.49 7.25
CA ASP A 38 -3.30 27.65 8.71
C ASP A 38 -1.89 27.79 9.32
N TYR A 39 -0.83 27.60 8.50
CA TYR A 39 0.58 27.62 8.91
C TYR A 39 1.42 28.59 8.06
N PRO A 40 1.30 29.93 8.28
CA PRO A 40 1.97 30.92 7.43
C PRO A 40 3.48 30.74 7.32
N LYS A 41 4.16 30.28 8.38
CA LYS A 41 5.60 29.98 8.41
C LYS A 41 6.00 28.87 7.45
N LEU A 42 5.10 27.98 7.08
CA LEU A 42 5.37 26.85 6.19
C LEU A 42 5.09 27.14 4.72
N LYS A 43 4.49 28.30 4.39
CA LYS A 43 4.19 28.68 3.00
C LYS A 43 5.42 28.66 2.07
N PRO A 44 6.60 29.11 2.49
CA PRO A 44 7.81 28.99 1.65
C PRO A 44 8.15 27.55 1.25
N TYR A 45 7.73 26.59 2.06
CA TYR A 45 8.00 25.17 1.87
C TYR A 45 6.81 24.39 1.26
N ALA A 46 5.77 25.08 0.78
CA ALA A 46 4.53 24.43 0.29
C ALA A 46 4.79 23.33 -0.76
N LYS A 47 5.70 23.58 -1.73
CA LYS A 47 6.08 22.59 -2.74
C LYS A 47 6.81 21.37 -2.14
N LEU A 48 7.60 21.60 -1.08
CA LEU A 48 8.31 20.54 -0.37
C LEU A 48 7.38 19.68 0.46
N LEU A 49 6.34 20.28 1.05
CA LEU A 49 5.38 19.64 1.95
C LEU A 49 4.16 19.05 1.23
N SER A 50 4.04 19.21 -0.09
CA SER A 50 2.96 18.62 -0.87
C SER A 50 2.75 17.16 -0.48
N ASP A 51 1.50 16.79 -0.20
CA ASP A 51 1.04 15.47 0.25
C ASP A 51 1.40 15.07 1.70
N SER A 52 2.31 15.80 2.35
CA SER A 52 2.71 15.54 3.75
C SER A 52 2.22 16.60 4.76
N GLU A 53 1.64 17.70 4.30
CA GLU A 53 1.09 18.76 5.15
C GLU A 53 0.03 18.25 6.13
N LYS A 54 -0.67 17.19 5.76
CA LYS A 54 -1.67 16.54 6.61
C LYS A 54 -1.07 15.98 7.90
N MET A 55 0.24 15.70 7.91
CA MET A 55 0.92 15.13 9.08
C MET A 55 1.26 16.20 10.15
N ILE A 56 1.13 17.49 9.84
CA ILE A 56 1.42 18.60 10.79
C ILE A 56 0.63 18.46 12.08
N VAL A 57 -0.64 18.05 12.00
CA VAL A 57 -1.61 18.03 13.13
C VAL A 57 -1.75 16.65 13.76
N LEU A 58 -1.03 15.64 13.29
CA LEU A 58 -1.18 14.30 13.84
C LEU A 58 -0.57 14.20 15.23
N SER A 59 -1.28 13.51 16.15
CA SER A 59 -0.67 13.16 17.43
C SER A 59 0.47 12.16 17.24
N PRO A 60 1.48 12.14 18.13
CA PRO A 60 2.60 11.19 18.02
C PRO A 60 2.16 9.73 17.92
N ASN A 61 1.15 9.32 18.69
CA ASN A 61 0.59 7.97 18.64
C ASN A 61 -0.09 7.67 17.30
N ARG A 62 -0.82 8.62 16.74
CA ARG A 62 -1.48 8.46 15.46
C ARG A 62 -0.45 8.31 14.32
N LEU A 63 0.62 9.08 14.37
CA LEU A 63 1.72 9.01 13.43
C LEU A 63 2.46 7.67 13.53
N LEU A 64 2.78 7.25 14.77
CA LEU A 64 3.45 6.00 15.07
C LEU A 64 2.65 4.79 14.56
N TRP A 65 1.39 4.67 14.99
CA TRP A 65 0.55 3.54 14.58
C TRP A 65 0.18 3.58 13.10
N GLY A 66 0.01 4.76 12.51
CA GLY A 66 -0.20 4.90 11.09
C GLY A 66 0.94 4.28 10.27
N ALA A 67 2.18 4.48 10.67
CA ALA A 67 3.34 3.89 10.02
C ALA A 67 3.51 2.40 10.37
N LEU A 68 3.43 2.02 11.66
CA LEU A 68 3.71 0.65 12.10
C LEU A 68 2.67 -0.37 11.67
N LEU A 69 1.40 0.00 11.51
CA LEU A 69 0.38 -0.92 11.01
C LEU A 69 0.74 -1.47 9.63
N GLY A 70 1.29 -0.64 8.73
CA GLY A 70 1.79 -1.12 7.44
C GLY A 70 3.00 -2.06 7.60
N VAL A 71 3.92 -1.76 8.50
CA VAL A 71 5.07 -2.64 8.78
C VAL A 71 4.60 -4.01 9.25
N PHE A 72 3.70 -4.06 10.24
CA PHE A 72 3.19 -5.32 10.80
C PHE A 72 2.23 -6.06 9.87
N ALA A 73 1.55 -5.37 8.96
CA ALA A 73 0.69 -5.99 7.96
C ALA A 73 1.49 -6.74 6.88
N THR A 74 2.74 -6.36 6.62
CA THR A 74 3.52 -6.94 5.52
C THR A 74 3.66 -8.47 5.58
N PRO A 75 3.97 -9.13 6.71
CA PRO A 75 4.01 -10.59 6.78
C PRO A 75 2.67 -11.23 6.39
N LEU A 76 1.54 -10.59 6.73
CA LEU A 76 0.21 -11.07 6.39
C LEU A 76 -0.04 -10.98 4.88
N ILE A 77 0.40 -9.89 4.25
CA ILE A 77 0.35 -9.70 2.80
C ILE A 77 1.21 -10.75 2.07
N LEU A 78 2.42 -11.04 2.58
CA LEU A 78 3.29 -12.09 2.02
C LEU A 78 2.62 -13.46 2.07
N ALA A 79 1.88 -13.78 3.14
CA ALA A 79 1.09 -15.01 3.21
C ALA A 79 0.03 -15.09 2.09
N GLY A 80 -0.60 -13.96 1.72
CA GLY A 80 -1.52 -13.89 0.59
C GLY A 80 -0.84 -14.12 -0.75
N PHE A 81 0.35 -13.60 -0.97
CA PHE A 81 1.08 -13.86 -2.19
C PHE A 81 1.55 -15.32 -2.28
N TRP A 82 1.84 -15.98 -1.17
CA TRP A 82 2.05 -17.41 -1.12
C TRP A 82 0.79 -18.19 -1.56
N GLN A 83 -0.41 -17.78 -1.12
CA GLN A 83 -1.67 -18.33 -1.60
C GLN A 83 -1.80 -18.19 -3.12
N ILE A 84 -1.47 -17.01 -3.67
CA ILE A 84 -1.52 -16.74 -5.10
C ILE A 84 -0.53 -17.62 -5.88
N TYR A 85 0.69 -17.81 -5.37
CA TYR A 85 1.63 -18.75 -5.96
C TYR A 85 1.01 -20.14 -6.16
N HIS A 86 0.39 -20.70 -5.13
CA HIS A 86 -0.26 -22.00 -5.23
C HIS A 86 -1.46 -22.01 -6.18
N GLY A 87 -2.20 -20.91 -6.25
CA GLY A 87 -3.29 -20.75 -7.22
C GLY A 87 -2.83 -20.76 -8.67
N LEU A 88 -1.63 -20.24 -8.95
CA LEU A 88 -1.03 -20.15 -10.29
C LEU A 88 -0.17 -21.36 -10.65
N ALA A 89 0.51 -22.00 -9.70
CA ALA A 89 1.54 -23.01 -9.92
C ALA A 89 1.06 -24.21 -10.77
N ARG A 90 -0.25 -24.51 -10.71
CA ARG A 90 -0.87 -25.58 -11.52
C ARG A 90 -0.69 -25.35 -13.03
N ALA A 91 -0.74 -24.09 -13.48
CA ALA A 91 -0.61 -23.74 -14.89
C ALA A 91 0.87 -23.65 -15.32
N ASN A 92 1.69 -22.98 -14.52
CA ASN A 92 3.14 -22.86 -14.75
C ASN A 92 3.86 -22.46 -13.47
N GLU A 93 4.63 -23.37 -12.89
CA GLU A 93 5.30 -23.16 -11.61
C GLU A 93 6.37 -22.05 -11.67
N ALA A 94 7.15 -21.97 -12.76
CA ALA A 94 8.21 -20.96 -12.88
C ALA A 94 7.64 -19.54 -12.95
N ILE A 95 6.56 -19.33 -13.71
CA ILE A 95 5.90 -18.01 -13.78
C ILE A 95 5.19 -17.71 -12.47
N ALA A 96 4.58 -18.70 -11.82
CA ALA A 96 3.96 -18.53 -10.50
C ALA A 96 4.98 -18.08 -9.45
N LEU A 97 6.16 -18.74 -9.42
CA LEU A 97 7.26 -18.36 -8.52
C LEU A 97 7.77 -16.95 -8.83
N THR A 98 7.93 -16.61 -10.10
CA THR A 98 8.34 -15.25 -10.51
C THR A 98 7.33 -14.22 -10.04
N THR A 99 6.03 -14.48 -10.22
CA THR A 99 4.95 -13.58 -9.76
C THR A 99 4.99 -13.40 -8.24
N PHE A 100 5.16 -14.49 -7.49
CA PHE A 100 5.32 -14.46 -6.04
C PHE A 100 6.53 -13.63 -5.59
N LEU A 101 7.69 -13.84 -6.23
CA LEU A 101 8.91 -13.11 -5.89
C LEU A 101 8.78 -11.61 -6.17
N LEU A 102 8.18 -11.23 -7.31
CA LEU A 102 7.96 -9.81 -7.65
C LEU A 102 7.04 -9.13 -6.62
N PHE A 103 5.92 -9.73 -6.26
CA PHE A 103 5.05 -9.22 -5.21
C PHE A 103 5.74 -9.21 -3.85
N GLY A 104 6.52 -10.25 -3.55
CA GLY A 104 7.27 -10.36 -2.29
C GLY A 104 8.32 -9.26 -2.14
N ILE A 105 9.14 -9.03 -3.16
CA ILE A 105 10.15 -7.95 -3.18
C ILE A 105 9.46 -6.60 -3.03
N ALA A 106 8.37 -6.35 -3.77
CA ALA A 106 7.60 -5.12 -3.64
C ALA A 106 7.10 -4.92 -2.21
N SER A 107 6.61 -5.98 -1.55
CA SER A 107 6.13 -5.90 -0.15
C SER A 107 7.24 -5.58 0.84
N VAL A 108 8.42 -6.17 0.68
CA VAL A 108 9.60 -5.87 1.51
C VAL A 108 10.01 -4.40 1.37
N ILE A 109 10.04 -3.88 0.13
CA ILE A 109 10.29 -2.46 -0.12
C ILE A 109 9.17 -1.61 0.50
N GLY A 110 7.92 -2.03 0.36
CA GLY A 110 6.74 -1.37 0.93
C GLY A 110 6.80 -1.24 2.45
N THR A 111 7.36 -2.23 3.15
CA THR A 111 7.59 -2.17 4.60
C THR A 111 8.48 -0.98 4.98
N PHE A 112 9.58 -0.82 4.25
CA PHE A 112 10.49 0.32 4.45
C PHE A 112 9.77 1.66 4.18
N VAL A 113 9.05 1.74 3.05
CA VAL A 113 8.30 2.95 2.69
C VAL A 113 7.30 3.33 3.78
N HIS A 114 6.51 2.37 4.26
CA HIS A 114 5.54 2.61 5.34
C HIS A 114 6.19 3.05 6.65
N GLY A 115 7.25 2.36 7.08
CA GLY A 115 7.97 2.72 8.31
C GLY A 115 8.57 4.13 8.27
N THR A 116 9.01 4.57 7.09
CA THR A 116 9.63 5.90 6.93
C THR A 116 8.63 7.05 6.96
N PHE A 117 7.32 6.81 6.78
CA PHE A 117 6.30 7.87 6.95
C PHE A 117 6.26 8.42 8.38
N TYR A 118 6.62 7.63 9.39
CA TYR A 118 6.78 8.14 10.75
C TYR A 118 7.76 9.31 10.78
N TYR A 119 8.96 9.12 10.24
CA TYR A 119 9.99 10.16 10.22
C TYR A 119 9.62 11.36 9.34
N MET A 120 8.91 11.13 8.23
CA MET A 120 8.39 12.24 7.42
C MET A 120 7.48 13.14 8.26
N GLY A 121 6.56 12.56 9.03
CA GLY A 121 5.66 13.31 9.89
C GLY A 121 6.41 14.06 11.01
N GLU A 122 7.41 13.43 11.63
CA GLU A 122 8.27 14.08 12.64
C GLU A 122 9.01 15.30 12.04
N TYR A 123 9.57 15.17 10.82
CA TYR A 123 10.26 16.30 10.17
C TYR A 123 9.29 17.43 9.82
N VAL A 124 8.09 17.12 9.31
CA VAL A 124 7.08 18.12 8.97
C VAL A 124 6.63 18.87 10.23
N GLN A 125 6.43 18.16 11.35
CA GLN A 125 6.10 18.78 12.63
C GLN A 125 7.27 19.61 13.20
N ALA A 126 8.51 19.11 13.09
CA ALA A 126 9.69 19.84 13.51
C ALA A 126 9.86 21.14 12.73
N LEU A 127 9.66 21.12 11.40
CA LEU A 127 9.75 22.31 10.54
C LEU A 127 8.80 23.43 11.00
N ASN A 128 7.60 23.06 11.51
CA ASN A 128 6.63 24.02 12.03
C ASN A 128 7.02 24.60 13.41
N LYS A 129 7.81 23.85 14.22
CA LYS A 129 8.13 24.20 15.61
C LYS A 129 9.42 24.98 15.75
N VAL A 130 10.40 24.81 14.86
CA VAL A 130 11.70 25.44 14.93
C VAL A 130 11.65 26.92 14.51
N ASP A 131 12.66 27.68 14.88
CA ASP A 131 12.91 29.04 14.43
C ASP A 131 13.35 29.11 12.97
N GLU A 132 13.20 30.28 12.34
CA GLU A 132 13.51 30.47 10.92
C GLU A 132 14.95 30.04 10.51
N PRO A 133 16.01 30.34 11.28
CA PRO A 133 17.33 29.88 10.94
C PRO A 133 17.49 28.37 10.87
N SER A 134 16.74 27.63 11.72
CA SER A 134 16.78 26.16 11.79
C SER A 134 15.91 25.48 10.73
N GLN A 135 14.92 26.18 10.16
CA GLN A 135 14.01 25.63 9.15
C GLN A 135 14.75 25.12 7.91
N GLY A 136 15.81 25.77 7.48
CA GLY A 136 16.62 25.35 6.34
C GLY A 136 17.19 23.93 6.52
N ILE A 137 17.69 23.62 7.72
CA ILE A 137 18.25 22.30 8.03
C ILE A 137 17.16 21.21 7.94
N ILE A 138 15.98 21.47 8.53
CA ILE A 138 14.86 20.51 8.49
C ILE A 138 14.33 20.35 7.07
N ALA A 139 14.24 21.42 6.29
CA ALA A 139 13.83 21.36 4.88
C ALA A 139 14.78 20.50 4.04
N ASP A 140 16.10 20.59 4.29
CA ASP A 140 17.08 19.71 3.66
C ASP A 140 16.92 18.24 4.06
N MET A 141 16.57 17.96 5.33
CA MET A 141 16.27 16.60 5.78
C MET A 141 15.04 16.05 5.06
N ILE A 142 13.95 16.82 4.95
CA ILE A 142 12.73 16.44 4.21
C ILE A 142 13.08 16.17 2.73
N THR A 143 13.88 17.02 2.11
CA THR A 143 14.31 16.88 0.71
C THR A 143 15.04 15.56 0.48
N ARG A 144 16.02 15.25 1.33
CA ARG A 144 16.76 13.98 1.27
C ARG A 144 15.85 12.77 1.53
N HIS A 145 14.96 12.87 2.50
CA HIS A 145 13.99 11.80 2.79
C HIS A 145 13.04 11.55 1.62
N ARG A 146 12.49 12.60 1.00
CA ARG A 146 11.64 12.48 -0.21
C ARG A 146 12.39 11.82 -1.36
N LYS A 147 13.66 12.15 -1.55
CA LYS A 147 14.50 11.49 -2.57
C LYS A 147 14.59 9.97 -2.31
N VAL A 148 14.83 9.57 -1.06
CA VAL A 148 14.85 8.14 -0.68
C VAL A 148 13.49 7.49 -0.95
N LEU A 149 12.39 8.13 -0.56
CA LEU A 149 11.04 7.62 -0.83
C LEU A 149 10.78 7.41 -2.33
N ILE A 150 11.13 8.38 -3.17
CA ILE A 150 10.94 8.27 -4.63
C ILE A 150 11.77 7.10 -5.20
N ILE A 151 13.04 6.98 -4.79
CA ILE A 151 13.94 5.90 -5.25
C ILE A 151 13.42 4.52 -4.83
N THR A 152 12.79 4.39 -3.66
CA THR A 152 12.25 3.12 -3.19
C THR A 152 10.84 2.85 -3.73
N TYR A 153 10.03 3.88 -3.93
CA TYR A 153 8.66 3.74 -4.44
C TYR A 153 8.62 3.33 -5.91
N ALA A 154 9.56 3.81 -6.73
CA ALA A 154 9.59 3.50 -8.15
C ALA A 154 9.75 1.98 -8.42
N PRO A 155 10.79 1.27 -7.90
CA PRO A 155 10.89 -0.17 -8.09
C PRO A 155 9.75 -0.94 -7.46
N LEU A 156 9.20 -0.51 -6.31
CA LEU A 156 8.01 -1.10 -5.72
C LEU A 156 6.86 -1.14 -6.73
N LEU A 157 6.52 -0.01 -7.33
CA LEU A 157 5.44 0.07 -8.32
C LEU A 157 5.75 -0.78 -9.57
N ILE A 158 6.98 -0.76 -10.06
CA ILE A 158 7.41 -1.55 -11.21
C ILE A 158 7.16 -3.05 -10.93
N PHE A 159 7.61 -3.56 -9.79
CA PHE A 159 7.42 -4.97 -9.43
C PHE A 159 5.94 -5.36 -9.29
N ILE A 160 5.10 -4.49 -8.70
CA ILE A 160 3.67 -4.73 -8.61
C ILE A 160 3.01 -4.77 -9.99
N ILE A 161 3.39 -3.86 -10.89
CA ILE A 161 2.85 -3.81 -12.25
C ILE A 161 3.21 -5.10 -12.99
N PHE A 162 4.48 -5.51 -12.99
CA PHE A 162 4.91 -6.74 -13.66
C PHE A 162 4.25 -7.98 -13.06
N ALA A 163 4.18 -8.10 -11.74
CA ALA A 163 3.51 -9.20 -11.07
C ALA A 163 2.01 -9.27 -11.42
N SER A 164 1.33 -8.11 -11.47
CA SER A 164 -0.07 -8.03 -11.87
C SER A 164 -0.30 -8.43 -13.32
N ILE A 165 0.60 -8.06 -14.23
CA ILE A 165 0.56 -8.47 -15.64
C ILE A 165 0.74 -9.99 -15.75
N LEU A 166 1.74 -10.58 -15.10
CA LEU A 166 1.97 -12.02 -15.11
C LEU A 166 0.77 -12.78 -14.54
N PHE A 167 0.22 -12.32 -13.40
CA PHE A 167 -1.01 -12.87 -12.83
C PHE A 167 -2.16 -12.86 -13.85
N SER A 168 -2.42 -11.71 -14.47
CA SER A 168 -3.51 -11.56 -15.45
C SER A 168 -3.34 -12.47 -16.67
N ILE A 169 -2.13 -12.56 -17.21
CA ILE A 169 -1.85 -13.43 -18.36
C ILE A 169 -2.09 -14.89 -17.97
N MET A 170 -1.51 -15.36 -16.86
CA MET A 170 -1.67 -16.75 -16.43
C MET A 170 -3.12 -17.14 -16.18
N VAL A 171 -3.86 -16.29 -15.46
CA VAL A 171 -5.27 -16.55 -15.17
C VAL A 171 -6.12 -16.48 -16.44
N GLY A 172 -5.84 -15.50 -17.33
CA GLY A 172 -6.55 -15.35 -18.60
C GLY A 172 -6.32 -16.52 -19.57
N MET A 173 -5.13 -17.11 -19.59
CA MET A 173 -4.82 -18.29 -20.39
C MET A 173 -5.49 -19.57 -19.85
N GLY A 174 -5.94 -19.56 -18.59
CA GLY A 174 -6.56 -20.73 -17.96
C GLY A 174 -5.55 -21.73 -17.38
N GLY A 175 -6.06 -22.84 -16.85
CA GLY A 175 -5.23 -23.90 -16.24
C GLY A 175 -4.80 -23.61 -14.79
N THR A 176 -5.04 -22.40 -14.28
CA THR A 176 -4.84 -22.04 -12.88
C THR A 176 -6.01 -22.53 -12.00
N LEU A 177 -5.89 -22.38 -10.68
CA LEU A 177 -7.02 -22.61 -9.78
C LEU A 177 -8.01 -21.42 -9.77
N PHE A 178 -7.64 -20.30 -10.37
CA PHE A 178 -8.50 -19.12 -10.49
C PHE A 178 -9.35 -19.20 -11.78
N PRO A 179 -10.63 -18.82 -11.73
CA PRO A 179 -11.45 -18.68 -12.93
C PRO A 179 -10.94 -17.50 -13.79
N THR A 180 -11.11 -17.59 -15.10
CA THR A 180 -10.52 -16.64 -16.07
C THR A 180 -10.95 -15.19 -15.86
N TRP A 181 -12.16 -14.92 -15.32
CA TRP A 181 -12.61 -13.55 -15.02
C TRP A 181 -11.72 -12.86 -13.96
N MET A 182 -11.04 -13.63 -13.09
CA MET A 182 -10.11 -13.06 -12.12
C MET A 182 -8.87 -12.44 -12.74
N ALA A 183 -8.59 -12.66 -14.02
CA ALA A 183 -7.53 -11.95 -14.73
C ALA A 183 -7.69 -10.42 -14.65
N ALA A 184 -8.92 -9.93 -14.53
CA ALA A 184 -9.22 -8.51 -14.35
C ALA A 184 -9.08 -8.02 -12.89
N ILE A 185 -8.95 -8.93 -11.91
CA ILE A 185 -8.89 -8.60 -10.49
C ILE A 185 -7.45 -8.74 -10.01
N ASN A 186 -6.70 -7.67 -10.07
CA ASN A 186 -5.31 -7.60 -9.59
C ASN A 186 -5.04 -6.23 -8.96
N PRO A 187 -3.95 -6.02 -8.21
CA PRO A 187 -3.69 -4.76 -7.51
C PRO A 187 -3.70 -3.52 -8.41
N VAL A 188 -3.21 -3.61 -9.65
CA VAL A 188 -3.15 -2.48 -10.58
C VAL A 188 -4.55 -2.11 -11.08
N THR A 189 -5.30 -3.09 -11.60
CA THR A 189 -6.65 -2.84 -12.14
C THR A 189 -7.61 -2.36 -11.06
N MET A 190 -7.51 -2.93 -9.84
CA MET A 190 -8.34 -2.51 -8.72
C MET A 190 -7.95 -1.11 -8.22
N THR A 191 -6.68 -0.73 -8.27
CA THR A 191 -6.26 0.65 -7.99
C THR A 191 -6.85 1.62 -8.99
N ILE A 192 -6.80 1.30 -10.29
CA ILE A 192 -7.41 2.12 -11.34
C ILE A 192 -8.93 2.23 -11.11
N ALA A 193 -9.60 1.11 -10.84
CA ALA A 193 -11.03 1.09 -10.55
C ALA A 193 -11.37 1.96 -9.32
N TRP A 194 -10.57 1.90 -8.26
CA TRP A 194 -10.73 2.76 -7.08
C TRP A 194 -10.56 4.24 -7.43
N LEU A 195 -9.55 4.61 -8.20
CA LEU A 195 -9.31 6.00 -8.60
C LEU A 195 -10.47 6.57 -9.43
N LEU A 196 -11.10 5.74 -10.25
CA LEU A 196 -12.29 6.14 -11.02
C LEU A 196 -13.51 6.26 -10.10
N LEU A 197 -13.75 5.27 -9.24
CA LEU A 197 -14.85 5.26 -8.27
C LEU A 197 -14.76 6.44 -7.31
N LYS A 198 -13.57 6.76 -6.81
CA LYS A 198 -13.32 7.87 -5.88
C LYS A 198 -13.83 9.22 -6.42
N ARG A 199 -13.87 9.41 -7.76
CA ARG A 199 -14.33 10.66 -8.36
C ARG A 199 -15.83 10.93 -8.14
N VAL A 200 -16.63 9.87 -7.99
CA VAL A 200 -18.09 9.96 -7.83
C VAL A 200 -18.54 9.76 -6.37
N LEU A 201 -17.63 9.39 -5.47
CA LEU A 201 -17.94 9.22 -4.06
C LEU A 201 -18.17 10.56 -3.37
N PRO A 202 -19.01 10.62 -2.30
CA PRO A 202 -19.14 11.77 -1.43
C PRO A 202 -17.80 12.22 -0.84
N GLN A 203 -17.63 13.55 -0.66
CA GLN A 203 -16.37 14.12 -0.18
C GLN A 203 -15.93 13.52 1.16
N VAL A 204 -16.85 13.24 2.07
CA VAL A 204 -16.55 12.61 3.38
C VAL A 204 -15.83 11.28 3.21
N ILE A 205 -16.26 10.44 2.24
CA ILE A 205 -15.63 9.15 1.98
C ILE A 205 -14.27 9.34 1.30
N ARG A 206 -14.17 10.29 0.36
CA ARG A 206 -12.89 10.62 -0.30
C ARG A 206 -11.83 11.06 0.70
N ASP A 207 -12.20 11.95 1.62
CA ASP A 207 -11.30 12.48 2.66
C ASP A 207 -10.92 11.39 3.67
N ALA A 208 -11.89 10.55 4.07
CA ALA A 208 -11.66 9.46 5.01
C ALA A 208 -10.76 8.35 4.44
N THR A 209 -10.77 8.15 3.12
CA THR A 209 -9.97 7.10 2.44
C THR A 209 -8.76 7.67 1.70
N GLU A 210 -8.37 8.90 2.00
CA GLU A 210 -7.18 9.52 1.41
C GLU A 210 -5.94 8.67 1.68
N GLY A 211 -5.19 8.38 0.62
CA GLY A 211 -4.01 7.50 0.69
C GLY A 211 -4.30 6.00 0.69
N ALA A 212 -5.46 5.55 1.20
CA ALA A 212 -5.77 4.12 1.37
C ALA A 212 -6.13 3.39 0.06
N GLY A 213 -6.21 4.07 -1.08
CA GLY A 213 -6.74 3.52 -2.33
C GLY A 213 -6.02 2.27 -2.81
N PHE A 214 -4.70 2.24 -2.68
CA PHE A 214 -3.89 1.09 -3.07
C PHE A 214 -4.17 -0.13 -2.16
N ASN A 215 -4.34 0.10 -0.88
CA ASN A 215 -4.61 -0.96 0.10
C ASN A 215 -6.06 -1.45 0.04
N ILE A 216 -7.01 -0.59 -0.39
CA ILE A 216 -8.36 -1.01 -0.75
C ILE A 216 -8.32 -1.94 -1.98
N ALA A 217 -7.48 -1.65 -2.97
CA ALA A 217 -7.28 -2.54 -4.11
C ALA A 217 -6.71 -3.91 -3.69
N TYR A 218 -5.74 -3.94 -2.78
CA TYR A 218 -5.24 -5.18 -2.18
C TYR A 218 -6.33 -5.95 -1.43
N PHE A 219 -7.15 -5.25 -0.66
CA PHE A 219 -8.28 -5.88 0.04
C PHE A 219 -9.20 -6.61 -0.95
N VAL A 220 -9.63 -5.93 -2.03
CA VAL A 220 -10.49 -6.55 -3.04
C VAL A 220 -9.80 -7.74 -3.69
N PHE A 221 -8.53 -7.60 -4.05
CA PHE A 221 -7.75 -8.66 -4.67
C PHE A 221 -7.66 -9.91 -3.77
N PHE A 222 -7.21 -9.74 -2.51
CA PHE A 222 -7.08 -10.86 -1.59
C PHE A 222 -8.41 -11.45 -1.17
N PHE A 223 -9.44 -10.63 -1.03
CA PHE A 223 -10.79 -11.14 -0.75
C PHE A 223 -11.29 -12.04 -1.88
N CYS A 224 -11.18 -11.60 -3.15
CA CYS A 224 -11.57 -12.39 -4.31
C CYS A 224 -10.73 -13.67 -4.45
N THR A 225 -9.40 -13.60 -4.30
CA THR A 225 -8.54 -14.80 -4.38
C THR A 225 -8.84 -15.78 -3.26
N THR A 226 -9.10 -15.31 -2.05
CA THR A 226 -9.43 -16.16 -0.90
C THR A 226 -10.75 -16.89 -1.08
N ILE A 227 -11.81 -16.18 -1.50
CA ILE A 227 -13.12 -16.82 -1.75
C ILE A 227 -13.01 -17.85 -2.86
N THR A 228 -12.28 -17.52 -3.94
CA THR A 228 -12.14 -18.41 -5.09
C THR A 228 -11.42 -19.71 -4.71
N LEU A 229 -10.43 -19.64 -3.84
CA LEU A 229 -9.66 -20.80 -3.38
C LEU A 229 -10.22 -21.45 -2.09
N TRP A 230 -11.39 -21.00 -1.61
CA TRP A 230 -11.93 -21.47 -0.32
C TRP A 230 -12.25 -22.95 -0.28
N ASN A 231 -12.68 -23.52 -1.41
CA ASN A 231 -13.14 -24.92 -1.54
C ASN A 231 -12.26 -25.76 -2.49
N VAL A 232 -11.03 -25.35 -2.73
CA VAL A 232 -10.09 -26.05 -3.64
C VAL A 232 -9.37 -27.20 -2.93
#